data_3bb78769a6410ff9498aa6e90a06c282
#
_entry.id   3bb78769a6410ff9498aa6e90a06c282
#
_cell.length_a   1.000
_cell.length_b   1.000
_cell.length_c   1.000
_cell.angle_alpha   90.00
_cell.angle_beta   90.00
_cell.angle_gamma   90.00
#
_symmetry.space_group_name_H-M   'P 1'
#
loop_
_entity.id
_entity.type
_entity.pdbx_description
1 polymer ?
#
loop_
_entity_poly.entity_id
_entity_poly.type
_entity_poly.pdbx_seq_one_letter_code
_entity_poly.pdbx_strand_id
1 'polypeptide(L)'
;MVALLGIRAATAALAPGQDLETASQTQTTLAMVVFTLPLVLTSFVAGFFADRISKRTVIITMKAVEVLLMAAATLALLANPTGGLWALVVLAGMGVHSAIFSPAKYGVLPELLPHEQLARGNSILELFTFLAILTGTTAGGFLLAGAGTQPWLAPFALTLLALGGFAAAWAVPPVAPARDAGGLFDTLRGALSALQADRLLRLAITGAVFFWTIASLVVQNVLVYAKAVLGLSDALATVPSAL
;
A
#
# COMPACT_ATOMS: atom_id res chain seq x y z
N MET A 1 -2.18 -5.07 -9.55
CA MET A 1 -3.49 -5.32 -10.22
C MET A 1 -3.97 -4.11 -11.02
N VAL A 2 -4.21 -2.91 -10.45
CA VAL A 2 -4.73 -1.73 -11.20
C VAL A 2 -3.80 -1.34 -12.35
N ALA A 3 -2.47 -1.29 -12.13
CA ALA A 3 -1.50 -1.03 -13.19
C ALA A 3 -1.60 -2.05 -14.35
N LEU A 4 -1.73 -3.34 -14.04
CA LEU A 4 -1.88 -4.39 -15.06
C LEU A 4 -3.18 -4.26 -15.86
N LEU A 5 -4.30 -3.90 -15.20
CA LEU A 5 -5.56 -3.61 -15.90
C LEU A 5 -5.42 -2.40 -16.82
N GLY A 6 -4.75 -1.34 -16.36
CA GLY A 6 -4.45 -0.17 -17.17
C GLY A 6 -3.57 -0.51 -18.39
N ILE A 7 -2.54 -1.33 -18.20
CA ILE A 7 -1.68 -1.80 -19.28
C ILE A 7 -2.48 -2.64 -20.29
N ARG A 8 -3.33 -3.57 -19.85
CA ARG A 8 -4.22 -4.35 -20.73
C ARG A 8 -5.13 -3.45 -21.57
N ALA A 9 -5.77 -2.46 -20.91
CA ALA A 9 -6.66 -1.51 -21.58
C ALA A 9 -5.89 -0.66 -22.60
N ALA A 10 -4.70 -0.15 -22.23
CA ALA A 10 -3.85 0.62 -23.11
C ALA A 10 -3.38 -0.22 -24.32
N THR A 11 -2.94 -1.46 -24.09
CA THR A 11 -2.53 -2.39 -25.16
C THR A 11 -3.65 -2.66 -26.17
N ALA A 12 -4.89 -2.83 -25.67
CA ALA A 12 -6.05 -3.05 -26.54
C ALA A 12 -6.44 -1.80 -27.36
N ALA A 13 -6.09 -0.60 -26.89
CA ALA A 13 -6.40 0.68 -27.51
C ALA A 13 -5.22 1.28 -28.32
N LEU A 14 -4.07 0.58 -28.43
CA LEU A 14 -2.89 1.07 -29.12
C LEU A 14 -3.20 1.38 -30.59
N ALA A 15 -2.97 2.64 -30.99
CA ALA A 15 -3.02 3.04 -32.38
C ALA A 15 -1.74 2.58 -33.13
N PRO A 16 -1.80 2.41 -34.46
CA PRO A 16 -0.62 2.10 -35.27
C PRO A 16 0.49 3.13 -35.03
N GLY A 17 1.67 2.66 -34.59
CA GLY A 17 2.84 3.51 -34.29
C GLY A 17 3.00 3.95 -32.84
N GLN A 18 2.10 3.58 -31.93
CA GLN A 18 2.30 3.78 -30.49
C GLN A 18 3.14 2.65 -29.89
N ASP A 19 4.05 3.03 -28.98
CA ASP A 19 4.97 2.11 -28.34
C ASP A 19 4.33 1.50 -27.09
N LEU A 20 4.31 0.16 -27.00
CA LEU A 20 3.78 -0.58 -25.85
C LEU A 20 4.53 -0.23 -24.57
N GLU A 21 5.83 0.03 -24.65
CA GLU A 21 6.67 0.41 -23.53
C GLU A 21 6.19 1.73 -22.91
N THR A 22 6.01 2.75 -23.74
CA THR A 22 5.51 4.07 -23.31
C THR A 22 4.11 3.98 -22.70
N ALA A 23 3.20 3.20 -23.30
CA ALA A 23 1.85 3.00 -22.76
C ALA A 23 1.88 2.28 -21.40
N SER A 24 2.70 1.24 -21.27
CA SER A 24 2.87 0.48 -20.02
C SER A 24 3.47 1.34 -18.91
N GLN A 25 4.48 2.15 -19.23
CA GLN A 25 5.12 3.09 -18.31
C GLN A 25 4.11 4.13 -17.80
N THR A 26 3.32 4.71 -18.70
CA THR A 26 2.31 5.71 -18.35
C THR A 26 1.28 5.14 -17.38
N GLN A 27 0.74 3.95 -17.63
CA GLN A 27 -0.26 3.31 -16.76
C GLN A 27 0.31 2.93 -15.40
N THR A 28 1.54 2.44 -15.35
CA THR A 28 2.21 2.09 -14.10
C THR A 28 2.48 3.34 -13.27
N THR A 29 2.98 4.41 -13.90
CA THR A 29 3.23 5.69 -13.25
C THR A 29 1.94 6.32 -12.74
N LEU A 30 0.86 6.31 -13.54
CA LEU A 30 -0.45 6.81 -13.11
C LEU A 30 -0.96 6.08 -11.87
N ALA A 31 -0.92 4.74 -11.87
CA ALA A 31 -1.34 3.95 -10.73
C ALA A 31 -0.49 4.28 -9.48
N MET A 32 0.82 4.46 -9.64
CA MET A 32 1.72 4.79 -8.54
C MET A 32 1.43 6.19 -7.99
N VAL A 33 1.23 7.19 -8.83
CA VAL A 33 0.88 8.56 -8.41
C VAL A 33 -0.48 8.59 -7.71
N VAL A 34 -1.49 7.92 -8.26
CA VAL A 34 -2.85 7.85 -7.69
C VAL A 34 -2.85 7.18 -6.30
N PHE A 35 -1.97 6.23 -6.06
CA PHE A 35 -1.81 5.63 -4.74
C PHE A 35 -0.97 6.51 -3.79
N THR A 36 0.18 6.98 -4.26
CA THR A 36 1.19 7.65 -3.41
C THR A 36 0.78 9.07 -3.03
N LEU A 37 0.15 9.82 -3.93
CA LEU A 37 -0.22 11.20 -3.65
C LEU A 37 -1.20 11.32 -2.48
N PRO A 38 -2.33 10.61 -2.42
CA PRO A 38 -3.20 10.60 -1.25
C PRO A 38 -2.51 10.09 0.01
N LEU A 39 -1.66 9.06 -0.10
CA LEU A 39 -0.87 8.53 1.02
C LEU A 39 -0.01 9.63 1.64
N VAL A 40 0.75 10.37 0.83
CA VAL A 40 1.64 11.45 1.32
C VAL A 40 0.83 12.59 1.92
N LEU A 41 -0.22 13.05 1.24
CA LEU A 41 -1.05 14.17 1.72
C LEU A 41 -1.76 13.85 3.04
N THR A 42 -2.15 12.61 3.27
CA THR A 42 -2.87 12.20 4.48
C THR A 42 -1.95 11.72 5.60
N SER A 43 -0.71 11.31 5.32
CA SER A 43 0.20 10.72 6.31
C SER A 43 0.49 11.65 7.49
N PHE A 44 0.58 12.95 7.25
CA PHE A 44 0.81 13.92 8.30
C PHE A 44 -0.38 14.00 9.30
N VAL A 45 -1.59 14.09 8.76
CA VAL A 45 -2.83 14.14 9.55
C VAL A 45 -3.05 12.79 10.24
N ALA A 46 -2.75 11.70 9.57
CA ALA A 46 -2.87 10.35 10.08
C ALA A 46 -1.98 10.11 11.31
N GLY A 47 -0.72 10.54 11.27
CA GLY A 47 0.21 10.45 12.41
C GLY A 47 -0.33 11.20 13.64
N PHE A 48 -0.86 12.41 13.45
CA PHE A 48 -1.45 13.19 14.51
C PHE A 48 -2.66 12.51 15.19
N PHE A 49 -3.54 11.89 14.40
CA PHE A 49 -4.69 11.16 14.94
C PHE A 49 -4.30 9.80 15.55
N ALA A 50 -3.27 9.15 15.02
CA ALA A 50 -2.81 7.86 15.52
C ALA A 50 -2.35 7.91 16.99
N ASP A 51 -1.85 9.05 17.46
CA ASP A 51 -1.43 9.22 18.86
C ASP A 51 -2.59 9.52 19.83
N ARG A 52 -3.75 9.95 19.31
CA ARG A 52 -4.91 10.34 20.10
C ARG A 52 -5.98 9.26 20.25
N ILE A 53 -5.98 8.31 19.34
CA ILE A 53 -6.95 7.22 19.29
C ILE A 53 -6.23 5.93 19.68
N SER A 54 -6.89 5.06 20.42
CA SER A 54 -6.36 3.72 20.69
C SER A 54 -5.93 3.05 19.39
N LYS A 55 -4.68 2.63 19.31
CA LYS A 55 -4.12 1.99 18.12
C LYS A 55 -4.87 0.72 17.72
N ARG A 56 -5.42 -0.01 18.72
CA ARG A 56 -6.34 -1.12 18.47
C ARG A 56 -7.58 -0.67 17.70
N THR A 57 -8.21 0.42 18.12
CA THR A 57 -9.40 0.97 17.45
C THR A 57 -9.07 1.36 16.01
N VAL A 58 -7.94 2.04 15.79
CA VAL A 58 -7.49 2.40 14.44
C VAL A 58 -7.27 1.16 13.58
N ILE A 59 -6.59 0.14 14.11
CA ILE A 59 -6.33 -1.12 13.39
C ILE A 59 -7.64 -1.79 12.98
N ILE A 60 -8.59 -1.97 13.90
CA ILE A 60 -9.88 -2.62 13.61
C ILE A 60 -10.67 -1.79 12.60
N THR A 61 -10.76 -0.48 12.77
CA THR A 61 -11.50 0.41 11.86
C THR A 61 -10.88 0.39 10.46
N MET A 62 -9.54 0.47 10.36
CA MET A 62 -8.87 0.44 9.07
C MET A 62 -9.02 -0.92 8.38
N LYS A 63 -9.05 -2.03 9.13
CA LYS A 63 -9.36 -3.34 8.55
C LYS A 63 -10.80 -3.45 8.05
N ALA A 64 -11.76 -2.81 8.70
CA ALA A 64 -13.12 -2.69 8.17
C ALA A 64 -13.16 -1.84 6.88
N VAL A 65 -12.44 -0.71 6.86
CA VAL A 65 -12.31 0.13 5.66
C VAL A 65 -11.65 -0.63 4.51
N GLU A 66 -10.63 -1.45 4.80
CA GLU A 66 -9.99 -2.32 3.79
C GLU A 66 -11.00 -3.28 3.14
N VAL A 67 -11.86 -3.92 3.93
CA VAL A 67 -12.96 -4.76 3.40
C VAL A 67 -13.87 -3.97 2.47
N LEU A 68 -14.28 -2.76 2.88
CA LEU A 68 -15.14 -1.90 2.06
C LEU A 68 -14.45 -1.47 0.75
N LEU A 69 -13.17 -1.12 0.80
CA LEU A 69 -12.40 -0.75 -0.39
C LEU A 69 -12.24 -1.93 -1.35
N MET A 70 -11.99 -3.15 -0.83
CA MET A 70 -11.90 -4.34 -1.69
C MET A 70 -13.25 -4.72 -2.28
N ALA A 71 -14.34 -4.59 -1.52
CA ALA A 71 -15.70 -4.77 -2.05
C ALA A 71 -16.02 -3.70 -3.11
N ALA A 72 -15.66 -2.45 -2.89
CA ALA A 72 -15.82 -1.38 -3.89
C ALA A 72 -14.99 -1.65 -5.15
N ALA A 73 -13.76 -2.19 -5.02
CA ALA A 73 -12.97 -2.64 -6.17
C ALA A 73 -13.67 -3.74 -6.97
N THR A 74 -14.30 -4.69 -6.27
CA THR A 74 -15.08 -5.76 -6.90
C THR A 74 -16.25 -5.19 -7.71
N LEU A 75 -17.01 -4.28 -7.11
CA LEU A 75 -18.13 -3.60 -7.78
C LEU A 75 -17.67 -2.73 -8.96
N ALA A 76 -16.56 -2.03 -8.81
CA ALA A 76 -15.96 -1.21 -9.87
C ALA A 76 -15.60 -2.05 -11.10
N LEU A 77 -15.02 -3.25 -10.90
CA LEU A 77 -14.66 -4.15 -12.00
C LEU A 77 -15.82 -4.96 -12.54
N LEU A 78 -16.88 -5.17 -11.76
CA LEU A 78 -18.16 -5.69 -12.27
C LEU A 78 -18.82 -4.69 -13.21
N ALA A 79 -18.81 -3.39 -12.87
CA ALA A 79 -19.37 -2.33 -13.68
C ALA A 79 -18.52 -2.01 -14.92
N ASN A 80 -17.21 -2.05 -14.78
CA ASN A 80 -16.25 -1.78 -15.87
C ASN A 80 -15.05 -2.73 -15.79
N PRO A 81 -15.04 -3.83 -16.55
CA PRO A 81 -13.96 -4.82 -16.54
C PRO A 81 -12.57 -4.27 -16.90
N THR A 82 -12.46 -3.13 -17.55
CA THR A 82 -11.20 -2.46 -17.87
C THR A 82 -10.65 -1.62 -16.70
N GLY A 83 -11.40 -1.49 -15.60
CA GLY A 83 -11.05 -0.72 -14.40
C GLY A 83 -11.61 0.70 -14.40
N GLY A 84 -11.16 1.55 -15.32
CA GLY A 84 -11.65 2.92 -15.45
C GLY A 84 -11.46 3.78 -14.20
N LEU A 85 -12.21 4.88 -14.10
CA LEU A 85 -12.07 5.87 -13.03
C LEU A 85 -12.33 5.29 -11.63
N TRP A 86 -13.32 4.41 -11.48
CA TRP A 86 -13.66 3.84 -10.17
C TRP A 86 -12.57 2.98 -9.57
N ALA A 87 -11.83 2.24 -10.39
CA ALA A 87 -10.66 1.48 -9.92
C ALA A 87 -9.55 2.43 -9.42
N LEU A 88 -9.36 3.57 -10.07
CA LEU A 88 -8.40 4.61 -9.62
C LEU A 88 -8.87 5.27 -8.32
N VAL A 89 -10.17 5.55 -8.16
CA VAL A 89 -10.73 6.09 -6.91
C VAL A 89 -10.50 5.12 -5.74
N VAL A 90 -10.74 3.82 -5.94
CA VAL A 90 -10.45 2.81 -4.92
C VAL A 90 -8.96 2.74 -4.62
N LEU A 91 -8.11 2.83 -5.63
CA LEU A 91 -6.65 2.85 -5.45
C LEU A 91 -6.19 4.07 -4.63
N ALA A 92 -6.75 5.25 -4.89
CA ALA A 92 -6.50 6.44 -4.09
C ALA A 92 -6.98 6.25 -2.63
N GLY A 93 -8.14 5.64 -2.44
CA GLY A 93 -8.66 5.25 -1.12
C GLY A 93 -7.73 4.29 -0.37
N MET A 94 -7.09 3.36 -1.08
CA MET A 94 -6.06 2.48 -0.48
C MET A 94 -4.81 3.26 -0.06
N GLY A 95 -4.44 4.33 -0.77
CA GLY A 95 -3.37 5.24 -0.35
C GLY A 95 -3.70 5.94 0.98
N VAL A 96 -4.90 6.51 1.11
CA VAL A 96 -5.39 7.10 2.36
C VAL A 96 -5.44 6.06 3.48
N HIS A 97 -6.00 4.89 3.21
CA HIS A 97 -6.04 3.77 4.16
C HIS A 97 -4.64 3.43 4.69
N SER A 98 -3.66 3.28 3.79
CA SER A 98 -2.27 2.93 4.15
C SER A 98 -1.62 4.01 5.02
N ALA A 99 -1.89 5.29 4.75
CA ALA A 99 -1.39 6.41 5.55
C ALA A 99 -1.87 6.36 7.00
N ILE A 100 -3.15 5.98 7.22
CA ILE A 100 -3.76 5.93 8.56
C ILE A 100 -3.39 4.62 9.28
N PHE A 101 -3.34 3.51 8.56
CA PHE A 101 -3.04 2.20 9.13
C PHE A 101 -1.59 2.05 9.59
N SER A 102 -0.63 2.57 8.81
CA SER A 102 0.81 2.41 9.09
C SER A 102 1.25 2.90 10.46
N PRO A 103 0.94 4.12 10.92
CA PRO A 103 1.34 4.58 12.25
C PRO A 103 0.76 3.73 13.38
N ALA A 104 -0.48 3.25 13.24
CA ALA A 104 -1.09 2.39 14.24
C ALA A 104 -0.45 0.99 14.28
N LYS A 105 -0.14 0.42 13.10
CA LYS A 105 0.50 -0.89 12.95
C LYS A 105 1.88 -0.93 13.64
N TYR A 106 2.71 0.08 13.41
CA TYR A 106 4.05 0.13 14.01
C TYR A 106 4.00 0.65 15.45
N GLY A 107 3.15 1.60 15.74
CA GLY A 107 3.02 2.22 17.05
C GLY A 107 2.38 1.34 18.12
N VAL A 108 1.67 0.27 17.75
CA VAL A 108 1.10 -0.66 18.73
C VAL A 108 2.16 -1.52 19.43
N LEU A 109 3.31 -1.78 18.80
CA LEU A 109 4.35 -2.64 19.36
C LEU A 109 4.93 -2.12 20.68
N PRO A 110 5.36 -0.84 20.80
CA PRO A 110 5.88 -0.32 22.06
C PRO A 110 4.81 -0.20 23.17
N GLU A 111 3.53 -0.30 22.82
CA GLU A 111 2.44 -0.31 23.78
C GLU A 111 2.12 -1.74 24.29
N LEU A 112 2.51 -2.77 23.53
CA LEU A 112 2.25 -4.17 23.86
C LEU A 112 3.49 -4.91 24.38
N LEU A 113 4.70 -4.47 24.03
CA LEU A 113 5.95 -5.18 24.32
C LEU A 113 6.88 -4.36 25.23
N PRO A 114 7.55 -5.01 26.17
CA PRO A 114 8.63 -4.37 26.92
C PRO A 114 9.81 -3.98 25.99
N HIS A 115 10.58 -2.99 26.43
CA HIS A 115 11.63 -2.39 25.60
C HIS A 115 12.63 -3.42 25.04
N GLU A 116 12.99 -4.43 25.84
CA GLU A 116 13.94 -5.50 25.48
C GLU A 116 13.43 -6.39 24.33
N GLN A 117 12.11 -6.44 24.12
CA GLN A 117 11.49 -7.27 23.08
C GLN A 117 11.11 -6.47 21.82
N LEU A 118 11.27 -5.15 21.83
CA LEU A 118 10.88 -4.30 20.69
C LEU A 118 11.64 -4.64 19.41
N ALA A 119 12.95 -4.86 19.52
CA ALA A 119 13.77 -5.23 18.36
C ALA A 119 13.27 -6.52 17.69
N ARG A 120 12.96 -7.54 18.51
CA ARG A 120 12.40 -8.82 18.02
C ARG A 120 11.00 -8.64 17.47
N GLY A 121 10.13 -7.88 18.14
CA GLY A 121 8.78 -7.58 17.68
C GLY A 121 8.77 -6.89 16.32
N ASN A 122 9.60 -5.86 16.16
CA ASN A 122 9.77 -5.15 14.89
C ASN A 122 10.29 -6.07 13.79
N SER A 123 11.28 -6.91 14.08
CA SER A 123 11.83 -7.85 13.08
C SER A 123 10.78 -8.84 12.59
N ILE A 124 9.94 -9.36 13.47
CA ILE A 124 8.84 -10.26 13.11
C ILE A 124 7.78 -9.51 12.27
N LEU A 125 7.41 -8.30 12.69
CA LEU A 125 6.44 -7.48 11.97
C LEU A 125 6.92 -7.17 10.53
N GLU A 126 8.20 -6.81 10.38
CA GLU A 126 8.80 -6.55 9.07
C GLU A 126 8.92 -7.81 8.22
N LEU A 127 9.33 -8.93 8.80
CA LEU A 127 9.38 -10.22 8.10
C LEU A 127 8.02 -10.54 7.46
N PHE A 128 6.94 -10.50 8.25
CA PHE A 128 5.60 -10.76 7.73
C PHE A 128 5.12 -9.67 6.75
N THR A 129 5.56 -8.44 6.92
CA THR A 129 5.25 -7.35 5.97
C THR A 129 5.89 -7.62 4.62
N PHE A 130 7.19 -7.97 4.58
CA PHE A 130 7.87 -8.31 3.32
C PHE A 130 7.32 -9.58 2.69
N LEU A 131 7.05 -10.63 3.47
CA LEU A 131 6.39 -11.83 2.96
C LEU A 131 5.02 -11.53 2.35
N ALA A 132 4.23 -10.65 2.98
CA ALA A 132 2.95 -10.23 2.44
C ALA A 132 3.09 -9.39 1.16
N ILE A 133 4.11 -8.53 1.07
CA ILE A 133 4.40 -7.77 -0.16
C ILE A 133 4.78 -8.74 -1.30
N LEU A 134 5.73 -9.64 -1.08
CA LEU A 134 6.20 -10.60 -2.08
C LEU A 134 5.07 -11.50 -2.57
N THR A 135 4.37 -12.15 -1.62
CA THR A 135 3.26 -13.06 -1.94
C THR A 135 2.08 -12.32 -2.54
N GLY A 136 1.72 -11.14 -2.02
CA GLY A 136 0.60 -10.33 -2.49
C GLY A 136 0.83 -9.77 -3.90
N THR A 137 2.04 -9.29 -4.20
CA THR A 137 2.39 -8.79 -5.53
C THR A 137 2.29 -9.92 -6.56
N THR A 138 2.92 -11.06 -6.27
CA THR A 138 2.88 -12.25 -7.14
C THR A 138 1.45 -12.79 -7.27
N ALA A 139 0.75 -12.99 -6.16
CA ALA A 139 -0.64 -13.47 -6.16
C ALA A 139 -1.58 -12.53 -6.92
N GLY A 140 -1.38 -11.21 -6.86
CA GLY A 140 -2.17 -10.23 -7.60
C GLY A 140 -2.11 -10.44 -9.11
N GLY A 141 -0.93 -10.78 -9.65
CA GLY A 141 -0.75 -11.12 -11.07
C GLY A 141 -1.45 -12.45 -11.43
N PHE A 142 -1.25 -13.48 -10.61
CA PHE A 142 -1.89 -14.79 -10.83
C PHE A 142 -3.42 -14.73 -10.69
N LEU A 143 -3.95 -14.00 -9.70
CA LEU A 143 -5.39 -13.80 -9.54
C LEU A 143 -5.99 -13.09 -10.75
N LEU A 144 -5.34 -12.05 -11.26
CA LEU A 144 -5.82 -11.35 -12.44
C LEU A 144 -5.70 -12.21 -13.72
N ALA A 145 -4.64 -13.00 -13.85
CA ALA A 145 -4.49 -13.94 -14.97
C ALA A 145 -5.54 -15.06 -14.92
N GLY A 146 -5.76 -15.66 -13.74
CA GLY A 146 -6.76 -16.71 -13.52
C GLY A 146 -8.21 -16.22 -13.64
N ALA A 147 -8.45 -14.93 -13.38
CA ALA A 147 -9.78 -14.33 -13.57
C ALA A 147 -10.21 -14.26 -15.05
N GLY A 148 -9.28 -14.38 -16.00
CA GLY A 148 -9.58 -14.39 -17.43
C GLY A 148 -10.38 -13.18 -17.88
N THR A 149 -11.62 -13.44 -18.37
CA THR A 149 -12.56 -12.41 -18.82
C THR A 149 -13.36 -11.76 -17.68
N GLN A 150 -13.19 -12.21 -16.43
CA GLN A 150 -13.92 -11.75 -15.26
C GLN A 150 -12.97 -11.12 -14.21
N PRO A 151 -12.36 -9.96 -14.49
CA PRO A 151 -11.32 -9.36 -13.65
C PRO A 151 -11.79 -9.01 -12.23
N TRP A 152 -13.12 -8.90 -11.99
CA TRP A 152 -13.72 -8.69 -10.68
C TRP A 152 -13.47 -9.84 -9.67
N LEU A 153 -13.17 -11.05 -10.17
CA LEU A 153 -12.85 -12.20 -9.31
C LEU A 153 -11.60 -11.96 -8.47
N ALA A 154 -10.62 -11.21 -9.01
CA ALA A 154 -9.39 -10.91 -8.28
C ALA A 154 -9.65 -10.04 -7.02
N PRO A 155 -10.30 -8.86 -7.08
CA PRO A 155 -10.61 -8.10 -5.88
C PRO A 155 -11.66 -8.78 -5.00
N PHE A 156 -12.53 -9.65 -5.53
CA PHE A 156 -13.43 -10.46 -4.73
C PHE A 156 -12.66 -11.42 -3.82
N ALA A 157 -11.66 -12.13 -4.35
CA ALA A 157 -10.78 -12.98 -3.54
C ALA A 157 -10.04 -12.17 -2.47
N LEU A 158 -9.58 -10.96 -2.81
CA LEU A 158 -8.95 -10.04 -1.85
C LEU A 158 -9.94 -9.54 -0.79
N THR A 159 -11.22 -9.39 -1.11
CA THR A 159 -12.28 -9.05 -0.13
C THR A 159 -12.42 -10.17 0.91
N LEU A 160 -12.41 -11.43 0.47
CA LEU A 160 -12.46 -12.57 1.40
C LEU A 160 -11.21 -12.62 2.31
N LEU A 161 -10.04 -12.34 1.76
CA LEU A 161 -8.80 -12.24 2.54
C LEU A 161 -8.86 -11.08 3.54
N ALA A 162 -9.38 -9.91 3.12
CA ALA A 162 -9.55 -8.74 3.98
C ALA A 162 -10.52 -9.01 5.14
N LEU A 163 -11.59 -9.79 4.93
CA LEU A 163 -12.48 -10.26 6.00
C LEU A 163 -11.74 -11.11 7.03
N GLY A 164 -10.85 -12.00 6.58
CA GLY A 164 -9.96 -12.75 7.47
C GLY A 164 -9.04 -11.82 8.28
N GLY A 165 -8.45 -10.83 7.63
CA GLY A 165 -7.64 -9.79 8.29
C GLY A 165 -8.43 -8.94 9.29
N PHE A 166 -9.67 -8.59 8.96
CA PHE A 166 -10.57 -7.88 9.87
C PHE A 166 -10.90 -8.73 11.09
N ALA A 167 -11.23 -10.01 10.91
CA ALA A 167 -11.45 -10.93 12.02
C ALA A 167 -10.21 -11.07 12.92
N ALA A 168 -9.03 -11.21 12.31
CA ALA A 168 -7.76 -11.29 13.05
C ALA A 168 -7.43 -10.01 13.84
N ALA A 169 -7.87 -8.83 13.37
CA ALA A 169 -7.63 -7.56 14.06
C ALA A 169 -8.26 -7.49 15.45
N TRP A 170 -9.33 -8.26 15.71
CA TRP A 170 -9.97 -8.35 17.03
C TRP A 170 -9.09 -9.03 18.08
N ALA A 171 -8.10 -9.83 17.64
CA ALA A 171 -7.13 -10.45 18.54
C ALA A 171 -6.10 -9.46 19.12
N VAL A 172 -6.02 -8.25 18.58
CA VAL A 172 -5.15 -7.19 19.13
C VAL A 172 -5.66 -6.80 20.52
N PRO A 173 -4.84 -6.85 21.58
CA PRO A 173 -5.26 -6.49 22.93
C PRO A 173 -5.71 -5.04 23.03
N PRO A 174 -6.58 -4.69 24.00
CA PRO A 174 -6.91 -3.30 24.28
C PRO A 174 -5.66 -2.51 24.69
N VAL A 175 -5.46 -1.36 24.07
CA VAL A 175 -4.34 -0.44 24.36
C VAL A 175 -4.94 0.92 24.63
N ALA A 176 -4.46 1.59 25.68
CA ALA A 176 -4.88 2.95 25.99
C ALA A 176 -4.42 3.91 24.88
N PRO A 177 -5.17 4.99 24.61
CA PRO A 177 -4.68 6.05 23.73
C PRO A 177 -3.36 6.61 24.29
N ALA A 178 -2.42 6.93 23.41
CA ALA A 178 -1.26 7.71 23.83
C ALA A 178 -1.72 9.08 24.33
N ARG A 179 -1.03 9.64 25.34
CA ARG A 179 -1.42 10.88 26.02
C ARG A 179 -1.62 12.04 25.04
N ASP A 180 -2.50 12.99 25.44
CA ASP A 180 -2.72 14.27 24.74
C ASP A 180 -1.42 14.94 24.33
N ALA A 181 -1.03 14.74 23.11
CA ALA A 181 -0.04 15.56 22.44
C ALA A 181 -0.75 16.89 22.07
N GLY A 182 -0.13 18.03 22.32
CA GLY A 182 -0.65 19.37 22.06
C GLY A 182 -1.35 19.58 20.69
N GLY A 183 -1.44 20.78 20.18
CA GLY A 183 -2.04 21.05 18.86
C GLY A 183 -1.27 20.38 17.73
N LEU A 184 -1.91 20.23 16.56
CA LEU A 184 -1.28 19.70 15.34
C LEU A 184 0.03 20.42 15.01
N PHE A 185 0.02 21.75 15.13
CA PHE A 185 1.19 22.59 14.87
C PHE A 185 2.30 22.42 15.92
N ASP A 186 1.93 22.15 17.19
CA ASP A 186 2.91 21.91 18.25
C ASP A 186 3.61 20.56 18.04
N THR A 187 2.85 19.54 17.64
CA THR A 187 3.39 18.22 17.28
C THR A 187 4.36 18.33 16.09
N LEU A 188 3.98 19.07 15.05
CA LEU A 188 4.85 19.31 13.89
C LEU A 188 6.12 20.05 14.28
N ARG A 189 5.98 21.13 15.05
CA ARG A 189 7.12 21.93 15.51
C ARG A 189 8.07 21.10 16.38
N GLY A 190 7.52 20.27 17.25
CA GLY A 190 8.29 19.33 18.08
C GLY A 190 9.06 18.31 17.21
N ALA A 191 8.40 17.69 16.22
CA ALA A 191 9.04 16.76 15.30
C ALA A 191 10.17 17.43 14.48
N LEU A 192 9.94 18.65 13.97
CA LEU A 192 10.95 19.41 13.24
C LEU A 192 12.13 19.80 14.13
N SER A 193 11.87 20.21 15.37
CA SER A 193 12.94 20.54 16.33
C SER A 193 13.78 19.31 16.71
N ALA A 194 13.14 18.16 16.93
CA ALA A 194 13.83 16.90 17.19
C ALA A 194 14.70 16.48 16.00
N LEU A 195 14.17 16.61 14.79
CA LEU A 195 14.92 16.32 13.55
C LEU A 195 16.15 17.25 13.38
N GLN A 196 16.02 18.54 13.77
CA GLN A 196 17.14 19.47 13.71
C GLN A 196 18.20 19.21 14.79
N ALA A 197 17.77 18.81 15.98
CA ALA A 197 18.66 18.58 17.12
C ALA A 197 19.42 17.25 17.02
N ASP A 198 18.82 16.19 16.45
CA ASP A 198 19.42 14.86 16.40
C ASP A 198 20.00 14.54 15.02
N ARG A 199 21.34 14.51 14.94
CA ARG A 199 22.07 14.15 13.72
C ARG A 199 21.83 12.69 13.29
N LEU A 200 21.74 11.77 14.26
CA LEU A 200 21.56 10.35 13.95
C LEU A 200 20.17 10.11 13.37
N LEU A 201 19.14 10.75 13.96
CA LEU A 201 17.77 10.71 13.44
C LEU A 201 17.70 11.25 12.00
N ARG A 202 18.35 12.38 11.71
CA ARG A 202 18.43 12.93 10.34
C ARG A 202 19.06 11.96 9.35
N LEU A 203 20.21 11.36 9.72
CA LEU A 203 20.89 10.41 8.85
C LEU A 203 20.05 9.16 8.61
N ALA A 204 19.38 8.64 9.65
CA ALA A 204 18.49 7.50 9.53
C ALA A 204 17.30 7.79 8.57
N ILE A 205 16.64 8.94 8.73
CA ILE A 205 15.54 9.35 7.86
C ILE A 205 16.03 9.56 6.42
N THR A 206 17.15 10.26 6.23
CA THR A 206 17.73 10.49 4.89
C THR A 206 18.09 9.18 4.20
N GLY A 207 18.72 8.26 4.93
CA GLY A 207 19.04 6.91 4.42
C GLY A 207 17.78 6.12 4.03
N ALA A 208 16.75 6.15 4.87
CA ALA A 208 15.48 5.50 4.59
C ALA A 208 14.80 6.10 3.34
N VAL A 209 14.73 7.43 3.23
CA VAL A 209 14.16 8.10 2.05
C VAL A 209 14.92 7.73 0.78
N PHE A 210 16.26 7.76 0.83
CA PHE A 210 17.10 7.35 -0.31
C PHE A 210 16.83 5.91 -0.72
N PHE A 211 16.86 4.98 0.26
CA PHE A 211 16.61 3.56 0.02
C PHE A 211 15.24 3.31 -0.64
N TRP A 212 14.18 3.86 -0.06
CA TRP A 212 12.82 3.65 -0.59
C TRP A 212 12.60 4.33 -1.93
N THR A 213 13.27 5.46 -2.21
CA THR A 213 13.22 6.11 -3.53
C THR A 213 13.82 5.20 -4.59
N ILE A 214 15.02 4.66 -4.36
CA ILE A 214 15.68 3.73 -5.29
C ILE A 214 14.84 2.46 -5.46
N ALA A 215 14.37 1.85 -4.37
CA ALA A 215 13.54 0.65 -4.41
C ALA A 215 12.26 0.87 -5.25
N SER A 216 11.58 2.00 -5.08
CA SER A 216 10.37 2.34 -5.85
C SER A 216 10.64 2.47 -7.35
N LEU A 217 11.75 3.13 -7.72
CA LEU A 217 12.16 3.27 -9.13
C LEU A 217 12.49 1.90 -9.76
N VAL A 218 13.20 1.05 -9.03
CA VAL A 218 13.54 -0.30 -9.51
C VAL A 218 12.28 -1.12 -9.72
N VAL A 219 11.38 -1.21 -8.73
CA VAL A 219 10.13 -1.99 -8.83
C VAL A 219 9.27 -1.53 -10.00
N GLN A 220 9.12 -0.22 -10.20
CA GLN A 220 8.36 0.33 -11.32
C GLN A 220 8.95 -0.09 -12.67
N ASN A 221 10.27 0.04 -12.83
CA ASN A 221 10.94 -0.31 -14.10
C ASN A 221 10.94 -1.81 -14.35
N VAL A 222 11.09 -2.65 -13.32
CA VAL A 222 11.06 -4.12 -13.48
C VAL A 222 9.72 -4.58 -14.03
N LEU A 223 8.58 -4.05 -13.56
CA LEU A 223 7.27 -4.43 -14.08
C LEU A 223 7.10 -4.04 -15.56
N VAL A 224 7.51 -2.82 -15.92
CA VAL A 224 7.44 -2.34 -17.31
C VAL A 224 8.34 -3.17 -18.21
N TYR A 225 9.57 -3.41 -17.80
CA TYR A 225 10.54 -4.24 -18.55
C TYR A 225 10.01 -5.67 -18.77
N ALA A 226 9.45 -6.28 -17.73
CA ALA A 226 8.87 -7.62 -17.81
C ALA A 226 7.73 -7.70 -18.83
N LYS A 227 6.91 -6.65 -18.93
CA LYS A 227 5.77 -6.60 -19.87
C LYS A 227 6.17 -6.17 -21.27
N ALA A 228 6.89 -5.06 -21.40
CA ALA A 228 7.15 -4.42 -22.69
C ALA A 228 8.31 -5.05 -23.44
N VAL A 229 9.38 -5.46 -22.72
CA VAL A 229 10.59 -6.00 -23.35
C VAL A 229 10.59 -7.52 -23.38
N LEU A 230 10.27 -8.17 -22.24
CA LEU A 230 10.27 -9.63 -22.15
C LEU A 230 8.96 -10.28 -22.62
N GLY A 231 7.88 -9.50 -22.83
CA GLY A 231 6.58 -9.99 -23.27
C GLY A 231 5.92 -10.97 -22.31
N LEU A 232 6.24 -10.92 -21.00
CA LEU A 232 5.73 -11.87 -20.03
C LEU A 232 4.22 -11.69 -19.80
N SER A 233 3.55 -12.80 -19.52
CA SER A 233 2.14 -12.78 -19.07
C SER A 233 2.00 -12.01 -17.76
N ASP A 234 0.78 -11.55 -17.44
CA ASP A 234 0.54 -10.79 -16.18
C ASP A 234 0.96 -11.56 -14.93
N ALA A 235 0.77 -12.89 -14.91
CA ALA A 235 1.20 -13.74 -13.84
C ALA A 235 2.74 -13.75 -13.69
N LEU A 236 3.47 -13.89 -14.78
CA LEU A 236 4.93 -13.96 -14.76
C LEU A 236 5.59 -12.59 -14.61
N ALA A 237 4.98 -11.51 -15.10
CA ALA A 237 5.53 -10.16 -14.99
C ALA A 237 5.56 -9.63 -13.54
N THR A 238 4.68 -10.13 -12.66
CA THR A 238 4.66 -9.73 -11.25
C THR A 238 5.70 -10.46 -10.39
N VAL A 239 6.24 -11.59 -10.84
CA VAL A 239 7.28 -12.33 -10.08
C VAL A 239 8.57 -11.52 -9.94
N PRO A 240 9.20 -11.00 -11.03
CA PRO A 240 10.41 -10.18 -10.89
C PRO A 240 10.17 -8.87 -10.13
N SER A 241 8.97 -8.28 -10.22
CA SER A 241 8.64 -7.04 -9.51
C SER A 241 8.36 -7.24 -8.02
N ALA A 242 8.23 -8.47 -7.57
CA ALA A 242 8.07 -8.82 -6.16
C ALA A 242 9.43 -9.04 -5.44
N LEU A 243 10.50 -9.31 -6.18
CA LEU A 243 11.86 -9.52 -5.66
C LEU A 243 12.60 -8.21 -5.44
#